data_13139c6af5b317d6c08881159be6969c
#
_entry.id   13139c6af5b317d6c08881159be6969c
#
_cell.length_a   1.000
_cell.length_b   1.000
_cell.length_c   1.000
_cell.angle_alpha   90.00
_cell.angle_beta   90.00
_cell.angle_gamma   90.00
#
_symmetry.space_group_name_H-M   'P 1'
#
loop_
_entity.id
_entity.type
_entity.pdbx_description
1 polymer ?
#
loop_
_entity_poly.entity_id
_entity_poly.type
_entity_poly.pdbx_seq_one_letter_code
_entity_poly.pdbx_strand_id
1 'polypeptide(L)'
;MKLVIAIVSNKDLGSVLSATSAEGYFSTKIATQGQFLQSGQTTILFGVEDSKVDCLFEIIEKNITKRVIKQMSVESTIEGSLLKKPVDVEEFGAVAFVINVEEFKKL
;
A
#
# COMPACT_ATOMS: atom_id res chain seq x y z
N MET A 1 -5.87 12.19 17.01
CA MET A 1 -5.87 10.80 16.50
C MET A 1 -6.15 10.78 15.01
N LYS A 2 -5.50 9.90 14.33
CA LYS A 2 -5.70 9.66 12.88
C LYS A 2 -6.18 8.23 12.66
N LEU A 3 -6.95 8.04 11.61
CA LEU A 3 -7.24 6.73 11.07
C LEU A 3 -6.36 6.51 9.83
N VAL A 4 -5.52 5.50 9.88
CA VAL A 4 -4.71 5.11 8.74
C VAL A 4 -5.38 3.90 8.09
N ILE A 5 -5.70 4.04 6.82
CA ILE A 5 -6.26 2.96 6.00
C ILE A 5 -5.15 2.53 5.04
N ALA A 6 -4.58 1.37 5.29
CA ALA A 6 -3.48 0.85 4.49
C ALA A 6 -3.96 -0.34 3.66
N ILE A 7 -3.73 -0.29 2.36
CA ILE A 7 -4.04 -1.37 1.43
C ILE A 7 -2.72 -2.03 1.06
N VAL A 8 -2.56 -3.29 1.40
CA VAL A 8 -1.29 -4.03 1.31
C VAL A 8 -1.48 -5.26 0.47
N SER A 9 -0.45 -5.61 -0.29
CA SER A 9 -0.43 -6.88 -1.00
C SER A 9 -0.52 -8.04 -0.01
N ASN A 10 -1.27 -9.08 -0.35
CA ASN A 10 -1.38 -10.27 0.49
C ASN A 10 -0.02 -10.94 0.75
N LYS A 11 0.95 -10.76 -0.13
CA LYS A 11 2.32 -11.26 0.06
C LYS A 11 3.01 -10.62 1.25
N ASP A 12 2.73 -9.34 1.49
CA ASP A 12 3.41 -8.55 2.52
C ASP A 12 2.61 -8.44 3.81
N LEU A 13 1.36 -8.90 3.79
CA LEU A 13 0.43 -8.73 4.90
C LEU A 13 0.98 -9.26 6.22
N GLY A 14 1.51 -10.47 6.22
CA GLY A 14 2.05 -11.09 7.43
C GLY A 14 3.21 -10.29 8.03
N SER A 15 4.13 -9.82 7.19
CA SER A 15 5.27 -9.01 7.63
C SER A 15 4.82 -7.68 8.19
N VAL A 16 3.88 -7.01 7.53
CA VAL A 16 3.34 -5.72 7.99
C VAL A 16 2.62 -5.87 9.32
N LEU A 17 1.76 -6.87 9.46
CA LEU A 17 1.03 -7.09 10.70
C LEU A 17 1.96 -7.43 11.86
N SER A 18 2.95 -8.30 11.65
CA SER A 18 3.92 -8.67 12.68
C SER A 18 4.75 -7.48 13.13
N ALA A 19 5.26 -6.70 12.17
CA ALA A 19 6.11 -5.56 12.47
C ALA A 19 5.36 -4.43 13.18
N THR A 20 4.14 -4.12 12.75
CA THR A 20 3.33 -3.08 13.36
C THR A 20 2.85 -3.50 14.75
N SER A 21 2.46 -4.74 14.93
CA SER A 21 2.05 -5.28 16.23
C SER A 21 3.21 -5.24 17.23
N ALA A 22 4.42 -5.59 16.80
CA ALA A 22 5.61 -5.55 17.66
C ALA A 22 5.90 -4.15 18.21
N GLU A 23 5.56 -3.11 17.45
CA GLU A 23 5.73 -1.71 17.87
C GLU A 23 4.49 -1.14 18.58
N GLY A 24 3.51 -1.97 18.88
CA GLY A 24 2.34 -1.58 19.66
C GLY A 24 1.20 -0.95 18.87
N TYR A 25 1.20 -1.06 17.56
CA TYR A 25 0.08 -0.57 16.75
C TYR A 25 -1.04 -1.60 16.70
N PHE A 26 -2.23 -1.16 17.06
CA PHE A 26 -3.42 -2.01 16.97
C PHE A 26 -4.07 -1.87 15.61
N SER A 27 -4.45 -2.97 15.02
CA SER A 27 -5.00 -2.99 13.68
C SER A 27 -6.20 -3.92 13.54
N THR A 28 -7.04 -3.60 12.57
CA THR A 28 -8.12 -4.47 12.12
C THR A 28 -7.95 -4.69 10.62
N LYS A 29 -7.89 -5.95 10.20
CA LYS A 29 -7.79 -6.25 8.77
C LYS A 29 -9.17 -6.51 8.20
N ILE A 30 -9.37 -6.06 6.97
CA ILE A 30 -10.61 -6.22 6.22
C ILE A 30 -10.26 -6.82 4.86
N ALA A 31 -10.92 -7.93 4.51
CA ALA A 31 -10.79 -8.47 3.18
C ALA A 31 -11.46 -7.52 2.19
N THR A 32 -10.72 -7.07 1.19
CA THR A 32 -11.20 -6.11 0.21
C THR A 32 -10.85 -6.53 -1.20
N GLN A 33 -11.61 -5.98 -2.15
CA GLN A 33 -11.32 -6.09 -3.57
C GLN A 33 -11.23 -4.68 -4.15
N GLY A 34 -10.33 -4.47 -5.10
CA GLY A 34 -10.16 -3.16 -5.69
C GLY A 34 -9.02 -3.14 -6.70
N GLN A 35 -8.70 -1.94 -7.17
CA GLN A 35 -7.75 -1.73 -8.26
C GLN A 35 -6.47 -0.99 -7.85
N PHE A 36 -6.28 -0.67 -6.57
CA PHE A 36 -5.08 0.01 -6.12
C PHE A 36 -3.83 -0.87 -6.26
N LEU A 37 -3.97 -2.18 -6.07
CA LEU A 37 -2.90 -3.15 -6.27
C LEU A 37 -3.37 -4.20 -7.27
N GLN A 38 -2.48 -4.63 -8.13
CA GLN A 38 -2.80 -5.58 -9.20
C GLN A 38 -2.93 -7.02 -8.70
N SER A 39 -2.27 -7.36 -7.60
CA SER A 39 -2.39 -8.65 -6.95
C SER A 39 -3.42 -8.60 -5.83
N GLY A 40 -3.79 -9.75 -5.27
CA GLY A 40 -4.67 -9.81 -4.11
C GLY A 40 -4.21 -8.88 -2.99
N GLN A 41 -5.16 -8.20 -2.36
CA GLN A 41 -4.89 -7.14 -1.39
C GLN A 41 -5.75 -7.31 -0.15
N THR A 42 -5.28 -6.73 0.94
CA THR A 42 -6.02 -6.64 2.20
C THR A 42 -5.93 -5.22 2.72
N THR A 43 -7.01 -4.72 3.26
CA THR A 43 -7.05 -3.40 3.90
C THR A 43 -6.85 -3.56 5.39
N ILE A 44 -6.00 -2.71 5.96
CA ILE A 44 -5.73 -2.68 7.39
C ILE A 44 -6.13 -1.30 7.91
N LEU A 45 -6.89 -1.28 8.99
CA LEU A 45 -7.26 -0.04 9.69
C LEU A 45 -6.39 0.11 10.94
N PHE A 46 -5.77 1.28 11.11
CA PHE A 46 -5.01 1.62 12.31
C PHE A 46 -5.57 2.90 12.92
N GLY A 47 -5.91 2.86 14.20
CA GLY A 47 -6.15 4.08 14.98
C GLY A 47 -4.82 4.51 15.59
N VAL A 48 -4.34 5.71 15.27
CA VAL A 48 -2.96 6.12 15.58
C VAL A 48 -2.95 7.55 16.12
N GLU A 49 -2.17 7.76 17.18
CA GLU A 49 -1.88 9.11 17.63
C GLU A 49 -1.13 9.90 16.53
N ASP A 50 -1.42 11.19 16.42
CA ASP A 50 -0.86 12.02 15.36
C ASP A 50 0.66 11.93 15.27
N SER A 51 1.33 11.90 16.42
CA SER A 51 2.79 11.85 16.51
C SER A 51 3.40 10.52 16.07
N LYS A 52 2.59 9.47 15.90
CA LYS A 52 3.04 8.12 15.58
C LYS A 52 2.77 7.70 14.15
N VAL A 53 2.13 8.57 13.35
CA VAL A 53 1.77 8.25 11.97
C VAL A 53 3.00 8.01 11.11
N ASP A 54 3.99 8.89 11.20
CA ASP A 54 5.20 8.78 10.38
C ASP A 54 5.99 7.51 10.70
N CYS A 55 6.07 7.14 11.98
CA CYS A 55 6.71 5.88 12.38
C CYS A 55 5.97 4.67 11.82
N LEU A 56 4.63 4.72 11.81
CA LEU A 56 3.82 3.65 11.21
C LEU A 56 4.13 3.49 9.73
N PHE A 57 4.20 4.59 8.99
CA PHE A 57 4.56 4.54 7.58
C PHE A 57 5.94 3.97 7.33
N GLU A 58 6.92 4.33 8.16
CA GLU A 58 8.26 3.75 8.06
C GLU A 58 8.25 2.23 8.25
N ILE A 59 7.50 1.75 9.23
CA ILE A 59 7.38 0.32 9.49
C ILE A 59 6.74 -0.38 8.30
N ILE A 60 5.65 0.16 7.77
CA ILE A 60 4.97 -0.41 6.61
C ILE A 60 5.93 -0.44 5.41
N GLU A 61 6.60 0.67 5.15
CA GLU A 61 7.51 0.79 4.00
C GLU A 61 8.65 -0.23 4.04
N LYS A 62 9.19 -0.52 5.21
CA LYS A 62 10.25 -1.51 5.38
C LYS A 62 9.79 -2.95 5.19
N ASN A 63 8.49 -3.20 5.27
CA ASN A 63 7.92 -4.54 5.24
C ASN A 63 7.09 -4.83 3.99
N ILE A 64 7.16 -3.97 2.99
CA ILE A 64 6.52 -4.18 1.71
C ILE A 64 7.53 -4.39 0.60
N THR A 65 7.08 -5.08 -0.44
CA THR A 65 7.90 -5.34 -1.62
C THR A 65 7.48 -4.40 -2.73
N LYS A 66 8.40 -3.54 -3.15
CA LYS A 66 8.23 -2.70 -4.33
C LYS A 66 8.91 -3.37 -5.51
N ARG A 67 8.26 -3.38 -6.65
CA ARG A 67 8.83 -3.96 -7.87
C ARG A 67 8.79 -2.97 -9.00
N VAL A 68 9.83 -3.00 -9.81
CA VAL A 68 9.84 -2.34 -11.11
C VAL A 68 9.54 -3.42 -12.14
N ILE A 69 8.42 -3.26 -12.85
CA ILE A 69 7.99 -4.19 -13.87
C ILE A 69 8.26 -3.56 -15.23
N LYS A 70 8.93 -4.32 -16.11
CA LYS A 70 9.09 -3.91 -17.49
C LYS A 70 7.85 -4.27 -18.27
N GLN A 71 7.17 -3.26 -18.78
CA GLN A 71 6.02 -3.44 -19.66
C GLN A 71 6.41 -3.01 -21.07
N MET A 72 5.84 -3.69 -22.04
CA MET A 72 6.03 -3.33 -23.44
C MET A 72 5.00 -2.27 -23.81
N SER A 73 5.47 -1.09 -24.16
CA SER A 73 4.62 -0.04 -24.70
C SER A 73 4.69 -0.06 -26.24
N VAL A 74 3.58 0.30 -26.86
CA VAL A 74 3.50 0.39 -28.31
C VAL A 74 3.63 1.85 -28.71
N GLU A 75 4.66 2.15 -29.50
CA GLU A 75 4.84 3.48 -30.07
C GLU A 75 4.64 3.38 -31.58
N SER A 76 3.82 4.29 -32.12
CA SER A 76 3.69 4.44 -33.56
C SER A 76 4.79 5.37 -34.07
N THR A 77 5.49 4.95 -35.13
CA THR A 77 6.47 5.78 -35.79
C THR A 77 5.82 6.55 -36.92
N ILE A 78 6.55 7.54 -37.45
CA ILE A 78 6.10 8.36 -38.59
C ILE A 78 5.77 7.50 -39.81
N GLU A 79 6.40 6.35 -39.95
CA GLU A 79 6.18 5.42 -41.06
C GLU A 79 5.03 4.45 -40.79
N GLY A 80 4.31 4.61 -39.69
CA GLY A 80 3.19 3.73 -39.34
C GLY A 80 3.60 2.39 -38.76
N SER A 81 4.87 2.12 -38.59
CA SER A 81 5.32 0.92 -37.90
C SER A 81 5.16 1.03 -36.41
N LEU A 82 4.72 -0.05 -35.78
CA LEU A 82 4.55 -0.12 -34.33
C LEU A 82 5.81 -0.72 -33.73
N LEU A 83 6.46 0.05 -32.88
CA LEU A 83 7.59 -0.40 -32.09
C LEU A 83 7.14 -0.67 -30.67
N LYS A 84 7.48 -1.84 -30.16
CA LYS A 84 7.28 -2.17 -28.75
C LYS A 84 8.57 -1.91 -28.01
N LYS A 85 8.52 -1.01 -27.04
CA LYS A 85 9.64 -0.72 -26.16
C LYS A 85 9.33 -1.16 -24.75
N PRO A 86 10.32 -1.72 -24.01
CA PRO A 86 10.12 -1.99 -22.59
C PRO A 86 10.05 -0.66 -21.83
N VAL A 87 9.05 -0.54 -20.98
CA VAL A 87 8.86 0.60 -20.10
C VAL A 87 8.92 0.09 -18.67
N ASP A 88 9.76 0.73 -17.85
CA ASP A 88 9.82 0.42 -16.43
C ASP A 88 8.60 1.02 -15.74
N VAL A 89 7.78 0.15 -15.14
CA VAL A 89 6.60 0.55 -14.36
C VAL A 89 6.83 0.14 -12.91
N GLU A 90 6.76 1.13 -12.02
CA GLU A 90 6.88 0.86 -10.59
C GLU A 90 5.56 0.32 -10.05
N GLU A 91 5.61 -0.85 -9.44
CA GLU A 91 4.47 -1.44 -8.74
C GLU A 91 4.63 -1.18 -7.25
N PHE A 92 3.70 -0.43 -6.66
CA PHE A 92 3.72 -0.13 -5.25
C PHE A 92 3.21 -1.33 -4.44
N GLY A 93 3.86 -1.59 -3.31
CA GLY A 93 3.47 -2.67 -2.41
C GLY A 93 2.36 -2.31 -1.44
N ALA A 94 2.08 -1.02 -1.28
CA ALA A 94 1.03 -0.55 -0.39
C ALA A 94 0.54 0.83 -0.82
N VAL A 95 -0.71 1.11 -0.47
CA VAL A 95 -1.33 2.43 -0.59
C VAL A 95 -1.93 2.76 0.76
N ALA A 96 -1.75 3.97 1.24
CA ALA A 96 -2.26 4.37 2.54
C ALA A 96 -2.95 5.73 2.50
N PHE A 97 -4.03 5.84 3.26
CA PHE A 97 -4.77 7.07 3.47
C PHE A 97 -4.72 7.43 4.94
N VAL A 98 -4.60 8.72 5.23
CA VAL A 98 -4.66 9.24 6.60
C VAL A 98 -5.86 10.16 6.70
N ILE A 99 -6.72 9.89 7.66
CA ILE A 99 -7.95 10.65 7.88
C ILE A 99 -7.97 11.14 9.33
N ASN A 100 -8.39 12.38 9.52
CA ASN A 100 -8.61 12.90 10.87
C ASN A 100 -9.79 12.18 11.52
N VAL A 101 -9.60 11.77 12.77
CA VAL A 101 -10.67 11.18 13.57
C VAL A 101 -11.25 12.28 14.44
N GLU A 102 -12.51 12.61 14.21
CA GLU A 102 -13.21 13.63 14.98
C GLU A 102 -13.47 13.16 16.41
N GLU A 103 -13.86 11.91 16.57
CA GLU A 103 -14.20 11.36 17.88
C GLU A 103 -13.87 9.85 17.91
N PHE A 104 -13.28 9.41 19.02
CA PHE A 104 -12.97 8.01 19.25
C PHE A 104 -13.46 7.61 20.63
N LYS A 105 -14.21 6.51 20.70
CA LYS A 105 -14.74 5.97 21.97
C LYS A 105 -14.57 4.46 22.01
N LYS A 106 -14.13 3.96 23.15
CA LYS A 106 -14.24 2.55 23.50
C LYS A 106 -15.50 2.38 24.34
N LEU A 107 -16.41 1.61 23.85
CA LEU A 107 -17.72 1.42 24.48
C LEU A 107 -17.79 0.10 25.26
#